data_bd93193a2db261ac28f5588c81aea6bc
#
_entry.id   bd93193a2db261ac28f5588c81aea6bc
#
_cell.length_a   1.000
_cell.length_b   1.000
_cell.length_c   1.000
_cell.angle_alpha   90.00
_cell.angle_beta   90.00
_cell.angle_gamma   90.00
#
_symmetry.space_group_name_H-M   'P 1'
#
loop_
_entity.id
_entity.type
_entity.pdbx_description
1 polymer ?
#
loop_
_entity_poly.entity_id
_entity_poly.type
_entity_poly.pdbx_seq_one_letter_code
_entity_poly.pdbx_strand_id
1 'polypeptide(L)'
;NRFLTAINPNLDTSKIVINYDKHLKEELDNIKKINDIKFDDNLDIIVSRVKYRDVYEYSNTLTIFKGTKNNVNVGDAVLTNNGLVGVISKTYDYYSVVSLITNKKSNISVKINDAVGVLKLENGKLVVTSINNYKNISIGDEIYTSGLGNLPDNIYVGKVKKVSLNDTEIEKVIEVDIENRLDTLDYLFIWRINHD
;
A
#
# COMPACT_ATOMS: atom_id res chain seq x y z
N ASN A 1 28.93 3.45 -6.15
CA ASN A 1 29.61 2.56 -7.12
C ASN A 1 31.07 2.25 -6.75
N ARG A 2 31.85 3.14 -6.12
CA ARG A 2 33.22 2.85 -5.69
C ARG A 2 33.36 1.79 -4.57
N PHE A 3 32.31 1.61 -3.75
CA PHE A 3 32.36 0.66 -2.63
C PHE A 3 32.20 -0.81 -3.08
N LEU A 4 31.38 -1.08 -4.09
CA LEU A 4 31.16 -2.45 -4.59
C LEU A 4 32.32 -2.99 -5.38
N THR A 5 33.04 -2.16 -6.12
CA THR A 5 34.27 -2.54 -6.86
C THR A 5 35.45 -2.81 -5.97
N ALA A 6 35.50 -2.28 -4.73
CA ALA A 6 36.56 -2.57 -3.76
C ALA A 6 36.44 -3.97 -3.13
N ILE A 7 35.22 -4.57 -3.14
CA ILE A 7 34.95 -5.88 -2.56
C ILE A 7 35.16 -7.00 -3.59
N ASN A 8 34.88 -6.75 -4.85
CA ASN A 8 35.08 -7.71 -5.94
C ASN A 8 35.36 -6.97 -7.27
N PRO A 9 36.65 -6.90 -7.70
CA PRO A 9 37.04 -6.18 -8.91
C PRO A 9 36.46 -6.78 -10.22
N ASN A 10 35.91 -7.99 -10.17
CA ASN A 10 35.27 -8.67 -11.31
C ASN A 10 33.74 -8.53 -11.31
N LEU A 11 33.15 -7.76 -10.40
CA LEU A 11 31.73 -7.57 -10.33
C LEU A 11 31.27 -6.62 -11.45
N ASP A 12 30.58 -7.16 -12.43
CA ASP A 12 29.96 -6.38 -13.49
C ASP A 12 28.74 -5.61 -12.94
N THR A 13 29.01 -4.43 -12.39
CA THR A 13 28.00 -3.55 -11.78
C THR A 13 26.94 -3.11 -12.79
N SER A 14 27.27 -3.08 -14.09
CA SER A 14 26.31 -2.71 -15.13
C SER A 14 25.19 -3.75 -15.29
N LYS A 15 25.53 -5.04 -15.22
CA LYS A 15 24.54 -6.13 -15.24
C LYS A 15 23.63 -6.16 -14.01
N ILE A 16 24.16 -5.82 -12.84
CA ILE A 16 23.38 -5.74 -11.60
C ILE A 16 22.36 -4.60 -11.71
N VAL A 17 22.77 -3.43 -12.17
CA VAL A 17 21.88 -2.27 -12.36
C VAL A 17 20.80 -2.57 -13.40
N ILE A 18 21.16 -3.16 -14.55
CA ILE A 18 20.20 -3.51 -15.61
C ILE A 18 19.17 -4.54 -15.13
N ASN A 19 19.60 -5.58 -14.40
CA ASN A 19 18.67 -6.58 -13.85
C ASN A 19 17.76 -5.99 -12.78
N TYR A 20 18.25 -5.06 -11.98
CA TYR A 20 17.49 -4.35 -10.97
C TYR A 20 16.39 -3.49 -11.60
N ASP A 21 16.74 -2.69 -12.61
CA ASP A 21 15.77 -1.84 -13.32
C ASP A 21 14.70 -2.67 -14.06
N LYS A 22 15.08 -3.84 -14.59
CA LYS A 22 14.15 -4.76 -15.23
C LYS A 22 13.15 -5.34 -14.23
N HIS A 23 13.62 -5.80 -13.08
CA HIS A 23 12.76 -6.36 -12.03
C HIS A 23 11.76 -5.32 -11.51
N LEU A 24 12.22 -4.09 -11.25
CA LEU A 24 11.35 -2.99 -10.85
C LEU A 24 10.31 -2.62 -11.90
N LYS A 25 10.66 -2.72 -13.19
CA LYS A 25 9.71 -2.52 -14.27
C LYS A 25 8.64 -3.61 -14.31
N GLU A 26 9.04 -4.87 -14.16
CA GLU A 26 8.11 -6.01 -14.10
C GLU A 26 7.16 -5.90 -12.89
N GLU A 27 7.66 -5.49 -11.72
CA GLU A 27 6.82 -5.24 -10.54
C GLU A 27 5.85 -4.09 -10.76
N LEU A 28 6.31 -2.99 -11.37
CA LEU A 28 5.45 -1.86 -11.72
C LEU A 28 4.33 -2.27 -12.68
N ASP A 29 4.66 -3.06 -13.71
CA ASP A 29 3.68 -3.56 -14.68
C ASP A 29 2.66 -4.52 -14.02
N ASN A 30 3.08 -5.29 -13.01
CA ASN A 30 2.18 -6.12 -12.23
C ASN A 30 1.21 -5.29 -11.37
N ILE A 31 1.70 -4.23 -10.70
CA ILE A 31 0.85 -3.28 -9.97
C ILE A 31 -0.21 -2.69 -10.90
N LYS A 32 0.19 -2.31 -12.10
CA LYS A 32 -0.72 -1.79 -13.11
C LYS A 32 -1.83 -2.80 -13.46
N LYS A 33 -1.49 -4.06 -13.64
CA LYS A 33 -2.45 -5.13 -13.99
C LYS A 33 -3.41 -5.47 -12.86
N ILE A 34 -2.91 -5.57 -11.61
CA ILE A 34 -3.71 -5.96 -10.45
C ILE A 34 -4.77 -4.91 -10.13
N ASN A 35 -4.43 -3.64 -10.30
CA ASN A 35 -5.35 -2.57 -9.94
C ASN A 35 -6.34 -2.20 -11.07
N ASP A 36 -6.31 -2.88 -12.22
CA ASP A 36 -7.12 -2.58 -13.42
C ASP A 36 -7.21 -1.07 -13.74
N ILE A 37 -6.19 -0.35 -13.28
CA ILE A 37 -6.10 1.08 -13.43
C ILE A 37 -5.77 1.32 -14.90
N LYS A 38 -6.70 1.90 -15.66
CA LYS A 38 -6.42 2.50 -16.96
C LYS A 38 -5.47 3.66 -16.71
N PHE A 39 -4.19 3.34 -16.69
CA PHE A 39 -3.16 4.34 -16.54
C PHE A 39 -3.15 5.20 -17.79
N ASP A 40 -3.54 6.44 -17.64
CA ASP A 40 -3.04 7.50 -18.48
C ASP A 40 -1.51 7.47 -18.38
N ASP A 41 -0.78 7.70 -19.47
CA ASP A 41 0.71 7.63 -19.53
C ASP A 41 1.42 8.59 -18.56
N ASN A 42 0.66 9.35 -17.77
CA ASN A 42 1.08 10.35 -16.79
C ASN A 42 1.12 9.86 -15.35
N LEU A 43 1.02 8.57 -15.06
CA LEU A 43 1.10 8.09 -13.67
C LEU A 43 2.51 8.24 -13.14
N ASP A 44 2.60 9.11 -12.17
CA ASP A 44 3.84 9.46 -11.51
C ASP A 44 4.09 8.53 -10.32
N ILE A 45 4.77 7.41 -10.59
CA ILE A 45 5.15 6.44 -9.57
C ILE A 45 6.64 6.59 -9.25
N ILE A 46 6.92 6.75 -7.96
CA ILE A 46 8.28 6.81 -7.42
C ILE A 46 8.59 5.51 -6.71
N VAL A 47 9.71 4.87 -7.07
CA VAL A 47 10.22 3.70 -6.35
C VAL A 47 11.09 4.15 -5.18
N SER A 48 10.88 3.56 -4.01
CA SER A 48 11.67 3.83 -2.81
C SER A 48 12.02 2.56 -2.06
N ARG A 49 13.21 2.54 -1.45
CA ARG A 49 13.56 1.51 -0.46
C ARG A 49 13.03 1.90 0.92
N VAL A 50 12.73 0.87 1.72
CA VAL A 50 12.49 1.04 3.14
C VAL A 50 13.83 1.42 3.82
N LYS A 51 13.81 2.46 4.63
CA LYS A 51 14.98 2.98 5.36
C LYS A 51 15.15 2.25 6.69
N TYR A 52 14.10 2.28 7.51
CA TYR A 52 14.03 1.57 8.77
C TYR A 52 12.58 1.45 9.24
N ARG A 53 12.36 0.58 10.22
CA ARG A 53 11.12 0.46 10.97
C ARG A 53 11.40 0.73 12.44
N ASP A 54 10.52 1.46 13.08
CA ASP A 54 10.58 1.66 14.51
C ASP A 54 10.20 0.35 15.22
N VAL A 55 11.03 -0.10 16.16
CA VAL A 55 10.82 -1.35 16.91
C VAL A 55 9.56 -1.26 17.79
N TYR A 56 9.23 -0.07 18.28
CA TYR A 56 8.07 0.17 19.14
C TYR A 56 6.78 0.41 18.34
N GLU A 57 6.90 0.92 17.10
CA GLU A 57 5.77 1.20 16.20
C GLU A 57 5.79 0.32 14.94
N TYR A 58 6.37 -0.88 15.04
CA TYR A 58 6.63 -1.78 13.92
C TYR A 58 5.42 -2.04 13.01
N SER A 59 4.23 -2.19 13.61
CA SER A 59 2.98 -2.42 12.91
C SER A 59 2.25 -1.14 12.49
N ASN A 60 2.78 0.04 12.84
CA ASN A 60 2.10 1.30 12.61
C ASN A 60 2.75 2.14 11.51
N THR A 61 4.09 2.20 11.48
CA THR A 61 4.82 3.09 10.57
C THR A 61 6.08 2.45 10.01
N LEU A 62 6.54 2.94 8.87
CA LEU A 62 7.87 2.71 8.33
C LEU A 62 8.42 3.99 7.69
N THR A 63 9.73 4.07 7.54
CA THR A 63 10.41 5.19 6.91
C THR A 63 11.02 4.76 5.57
N ILE A 64 10.89 5.60 4.56
CA ILE A 64 11.41 5.37 3.20
C ILE A 64 12.45 6.44 2.81
N PHE A 65 13.34 6.11 1.85
CA PHE A 65 14.41 6.98 1.36
C PHE A 65 13.97 7.96 0.25
N LYS A 66 12.75 8.46 0.28
CA LYS A 66 12.24 9.48 -0.64
C LYS A 66 11.45 10.52 0.14
N GLY A 67 11.59 11.77 -0.23
CA GLY A 67 10.96 12.90 0.45
C GLY A 67 10.55 14.00 -0.52
N THR A 68 10.39 15.23 0.00
CA THR A 68 9.95 16.39 -0.81
C THR A 68 10.88 16.71 -1.98
N LYS A 69 12.19 16.46 -1.85
CA LYS A 69 13.14 16.61 -2.97
C LYS A 69 12.90 15.61 -4.11
N ASN A 70 12.09 14.59 -3.88
CA ASN A 70 11.64 13.62 -4.87
C ASN A 70 10.15 13.82 -5.21
N ASN A 71 9.56 14.95 -4.87
CA ASN A 71 8.14 15.27 -5.05
C ASN A 71 7.19 14.29 -4.36
N VAL A 72 7.59 13.73 -3.20
CA VAL A 72 6.71 12.92 -2.35
C VAL A 72 5.93 13.85 -1.42
N ASN A 73 4.62 13.68 -1.37
CA ASN A 73 3.70 14.51 -0.59
C ASN A 73 2.98 13.69 0.48
N VAL A 74 2.54 14.37 1.54
CA VAL A 74 1.63 13.76 2.52
C VAL A 74 0.32 13.42 1.81
N GLY A 75 -0.20 12.21 2.06
CA GLY A 75 -1.39 11.69 1.39
C GLY A 75 -1.10 10.74 0.22
N ASP A 76 0.11 10.76 -0.34
CA ASP A 76 0.47 9.84 -1.43
C ASP A 76 0.30 8.39 -1.00
N ALA A 77 -0.26 7.56 -1.90
CA ALA A 77 -0.46 6.14 -1.65
C ALA A 77 0.86 5.37 -1.74
N VAL A 78 1.05 4.40 -0.85
CA VAL A 78 2.23 3.52 -0.84
C VAL A 78 1.79 2.09 -1.09
N LEU A 79 2.37 1.47 -2.10
CA LEU A 79 1.95 0.20 -2.68
C LEU A 79 3.11 -0.79 -2.79
N THR A 80 2.76 -2.05 -2.95
CA THR A 80 3.59 -3.10 -3.56
C THR A 80 2.84 -3.70 -4.75
N ASN A 81 3.42 -4.72 -5.39
CA ASN A 81 2.72 -5.57 -6.36
C ASN A 81 1.52 -6.36 -5.76
N ASN A 82 1.44 -6.45 -4.44
CA ASN A 82 0.37 -7.16 -3.72
C ASN A 82 -0.68 -6.21 -3.13
N GLY A 83 -0.66 -4.93 -3.49
CA GLY A 83 -1.67 -3.95 -3.10
C GLY A 83 -1.19 -2.86 -2.14
N LEU A 84 -2.15 -2.20 -1.49
CA LEU A 84 -1.95 -1.07 -0.60
C LEU A 84 -1.16 -1.46 0.65
N VAL A 85 -0.11 -0.70 0.94
CA VAL A 85 0.72 -0.82 2.15
C VAL A 85 0.34 0.25 3.18
N GLY A 86 0.09 1.46 2.70
CA GLY A 86 -0.19 2.59 3.57
C GLY A 86 -0.25 3.92 2.83
N VAL A 87 -0.09 5.00 3.58
CA VAL A 87 -0.16 6.38 3.08
C VAL A 87 0.99 7.18 3.66
N ILE A 88 1.56 8.11 2.90
CA ILE A 88 2.56 9.05 3.41
C ILE A 88 1.91 9.93 4.48
N SER A 89 2.37 9.81 5.72
CA SER A 89 1.85 10.58 6.87
C SER A 89 2.69 11.81 7.20
N LYS A 90 3.99 11.76 6.90
CA LYS A 90 4.93 12.87 7.06
C LYS A 90 5.99 12.80 5.98
N THR A 91 6.46 13.97 5.52
CA THR A 91 7.56 14.04 4.56
C THR A 91 8.60 15.06 5.01
N TYR A 92 9.86 14.77 4.68
CA TYR A 92 11.06 15.58 4.90
C TYR A 92 11.85 15.67 3.58
N ASP A 93 12.91 16.42 3.52
CA ASP A 93 13.67 16.64 2.27
C ASP A 93 14.06 15.31 1.55
N TYR A 94 14.57 14.32 2.29
CA TYR A 94 15.16 13.10 1.72
C TYR A 94 14.52 11.79 2.22
N TYR A 95 13.50 11.87 3.07
CA TYR A 95 12.81 10.70 3.57
C TYR A 95 11.36 11.03 3.92
N SER A 96 10.53 10.01 4.00
CA SER A 96 9.13 10.14 4.41
C SER A 96 8.74 9.02 5.36
N VAL A 97 7.71 9.27 6.15
CA VAL A 97 7.09 8.30 7.06
C VAL A 97 5.79 7.83 6.44
N VAL A 98 5.66 6.53 6.31
CA VAL A 98 4.45 5.84 5.85
C VAL A 98 3.65 5.41 7.07
N SER A 99 2.38 5.77 7.14
CA SER A 99 1.40 5.16 8.04
C SER A 99 0.87 3.90 7.39
N LEU A 100 1.11 2.74 8.00
CA LEU A 100 0.66 1.45 7.47
C LEU A 100 -0.86 1.30 7.60
N ILE A 101 -1.46 0.47 6.73
CA ILE A 101 -2.89 0.11 6.85
C ILE A 101 -3.20 -0.58 8.18
N THR A 102 -2.19 -1.18 8.81
CA THR A 102 -2.26 -1.79 10.16
C THR A 102 -2.09 -0.79 11.30
N ASN A 103 -1.94 0.50 11.01
CA ASN A 103 -1.90 1.51 12.06
C ASN A 103 -3.29 1.64 12.71
N LYS A 104 -3.34 1.60 14.05
CA LYS A 104 -4.59 1.73 14.84
C LYS A 104 -5.38 3.02 14.56
N LYS A 105 -4.71 4.05 14.05
CA LYS A 105 -5.33 5.34 13.68
C LYS A 105 -5.72 5.41 12.21
N SER A 106 -5.38 4.39 11.41
CA SER A 106 -5.71 4.35 9.99
C SER A 106 -7.19 4.04 9.80
N ASN A 107 -7.87 4.87 9.00
CA ASN A 107 -9.22 4.64 8.53
C ASN A 107 -9.24 4.91 7.03
N ILE A 108 -9.45 3.88 6.23
CA ILE A 108 -9.39 3.96 4.77
C ILE A 108 -10.73 3.60 4.20
N SER A 109 -11.28 4.48 3.36
CA SER A 109 -12.53 4.19 2.65
C SER A 109 -12.28 3.15 1.57
N VAL A 110 -12.99 2.03 1.66
CA VAL A 110 -12.85 0.89 0.74
C VAL A 110 -14.20 0.49 0.17
N LYS A 111 -14.16 -0.23 -0.95
CA LYS A 111 -15.33 -0.83 -1.58
C LYS A 111 -15.14 -2.35 -1.74
N ILE A 112 -16.25 -3.06 -1.61
CA ILE A 112 -16.38 -4.50 -1.88
C ILE A 112 -17.63 -4.64 -2.73
N ASN A 113 -17.50 -5.03 -3.99
CA ASN A 113 -18.58 -4.99 -4.97
C ASN A 113 -19.22 -3.57 -5.04
N ASP A 114 -20.51 -3.46 -4.71
CA ASP A 114 -21.26 -2.20 -4.65
C ASP A 114 -21.35 -1.59 -3.23
N ALA A 115 -20.71 -2.22 -2.26
CA ALA A 115 -20.73 -1.77 -0.87
C ALA A 115 -19.48 -0.94 -0.54
N VAL A 116 -19.67 0.18 0.14
CA VAL A 116 -18.60 1.03 0.67
C VAL A 116 -18.55 0.88 2.18
N GLY A 117 -17.34 0.79 2.72
CA GLY A 117 -17.07 0.66 4.14
C GLY A 117 -15.75 1.32 4.54
N VAL A 118 -15.37 1.13 5.81
CA VAL A 118 -14.14 1.68 6.38
C VAL A 118 -13.24 0.54 6.83
N LEU A 119 -12.05 0.46 6.24
CA LEU A 119 -10.97 -0.43 6.66
C LEU A 119 -10.26 0.18 7.87
N LYS A 120 -10.10 -0.60 8.93
CA LYS A 120 -9.40 -0.23 10.16
C LYS A 120 -8.78 -1.44 10.84
N LEU A 121 -7.84 -1.20 11.77
CA LEU A 121 -7.36 -2.24 12.67
C LEU A 121 -8.23 -2.29 13.94
N GLU A 122 -8.81 -3.44 14.21
CA GLU A 122 -9.64 -3.67 15.41
C GLU A 122 -9.28 -5.02 16.02
N ASN A 123 -8.97 -5.03 17.32
CA ASN A 123 -8.56 -6.24 18.07
C ASN A 123 -7.42 -7.04 17.38
N GLY A 124 -6.45 -6.32 16.78
CA GLY A 124 -5.31 -6.92 16.09
C GLY A 124 -5.60 -7.49 14.70
N LYS A 125 -6.81 -7.27 14.16
CA LYS A 125 -7.22 -7.72 12.84
C LYS A 125 -7.61 -6.53 11.96
N LEU A 126 -7.30 -6.62 10.67
CA LEU A 126 -7.85 -5.70 9.69
C LEU A 126 -9.32 -6.08 9.43
N VAL A 127 -10.21 -5.11 9.60
CA VAL A 127 -11.64 -5.30 9.38
C VAL A 127 -12.20 -4.16 8.55
N VAL A 128 -13.21 -4.46 7.74
CA VAL A 128 -14.08 -3.45 7.12
C VAL A 128 -15.40 -3.42 7.88
N THR A 129 -15.80 -2.21 8.28
CA THR A 129 -17.04 -1.93 9.01
C THR A 129 -17.88 -0.91 8.25
N SER A 130 -19.06 -0.53 8.81
CA SER A 130 -19.98 0.43 8.21
C SER A 130 -20.59 -0.04 6.89
N ILE A 131 -20.77 -1.35 6.73
CA ILE A 131 -21.46 -1.97 5.61
C ILE A 131 -22.78 -2.57 6.11
N ASN A 132 -23.88 -2.15 5.52
CA ASN A 132 -25.20 -2.66 5.87
C ASN A 132 -25.32 -4.18 5.68
N ASN A 133 -26.05 -4.86 6.58
CA ASN A 133 -26.20 -6.32 6.59
C ASN A 133 -26.84 -6.91 5.32
N TYR A 134 -27.68 -6.14 4.60
CA TYR A 134 -28.33 -6.58 3.36
C TYR A 134 -27.39 -6.60 2.13
N LYS A 135 -26.22 -6.00 2.20
CA LYS A 135 -25.24 -6.04 1.09
C LYS A 135 -24.73 -7.45 0.87
N ASN A 136 -24.68 -7.88 -0.39
CA ASN A 136 -24.17 -9.21 -0.73
C ASN A 136 -22.66 -9.22 -0.79
N ILE A 137 -22.01 -9.85 0.19
CA ILE A 137 -20.55 -9.98 0.30
C ILE A 137 -20.21 -11.41 0.67
N SER A 138 -19.29 -12.00 -0.09
CA SER A 138 -18.84 -13.39 0.05
C SER A 138 -17.37 -13.46 0.41
N ILE A 139 -16.99 -14.57 1.03
CA ILE A 139 -15.56 -14.87 1.26
C ILE A 139 -14.87 -14.98 -0.10
N GLY A 140 -13.70 -14.33 -0.22
CA GLY A 140 -12.91 -14.26 -1.44
C GLY A 140 -13.20 -13.04 -2.31
N ASP A 141 -14.26 -12.26 -2.04
CA ASP A 141 -14.49 -10.99 -2.74
C ASP A 141 -13.30 -10.04 -2.56
N GLU A 142 -12.95 -9.34 -3.62
CA GLU A 142 -11.82 -8.42 -3.62
C GLU A 142 -12.21 -7.06 -3.01
N ILE A 143 -11.24 -6.47 -2.33
CA ILE A 143 -11.40 -5.19 -1.62
C ILE A 143 -10.48 -4.16 -2.27
N TYR A 144 -11.04 -3.02 -2.63
CA TYR A 144 -10.35 -1.90 -3.24
C TYR A 144 -10.61 -0.61 -2.48
N THR A 145 -9.74 0.40 -2.65
CA THR A 145 -10.07 1.76 -2.20
C THR A 145 -11.27 2.29 -2.97
N SER A 146 -12.09 3.12 -2.32
CA SER A 146 -13.37 3.58 -2.90
C SER A 146 -13.30 4.93 -3.60
N GLY A 147 -12.18 5.65 -3.51
CA GLY A 147 -12.08 7.02 -4.01
C GLY A 147 -12.85 8.07 -3.19
N LEU A 148 -13.60 7.67 -2.15
CA LEU A 148 -14.39 8.59 -1.30
C LEU A 148 -13.58 9.21 -0.15
N GLY A 149 -12.30 8.89 -0.05
CA GLY A 149 -11.36 9.44 0.92
C GLY A 149 -10.21 10.18 0.23
N ASN A 150 -9.07 10.20 0.89
CA ASN A 150 -7.86 10.85 0.36
C ASN A 150 -7.07 9.97 -0.62
N LEU A 151 -7.48 8.73 -0.84
CA LEU A 151 -6.83 7.80 -1.77
C LEU A 151 -7.61 7.70 -3.08
N PRO A 152 -6.91 7.49 -4.21
CA PRO A 152 -7.55 7.19 -5.49
C PRO A 152 -8.47 5.97 -5.39
N ASP A 153 -9.42 5.89 -6.29
CA ASP A 153 -10.27 4.71 -6.47
C ASP A 153 -9.47 3.52 -7.04
N ASN A 154 -9.96 2.31 -6.76
CA ASN A 154 -9.46 1.06 -7.35
C ASN A 154 -8.04 0.63 -6.96
N ILE A 155 -7.46 1.09 -5.84
CA ILE A 155 -6.24 0.48 -5.32
C ILE A 155 -6.59 -0.82 -4.62
N TYR A 156 -6.02 -1.94 -5.05
CA TYR A 156 -6.22 -3.23 -4.41
C TYR A 156 -5.74 -3.23 -2.96
N VAL A 157 -6.52 -3.81 -2.06
CA VAL A 157 -6.23 -3.88 -0.63
C VAL A 157 -6.05 -5.33 -0.17
N GLY A 158 -6.94 -6.23 -0.59
CA GLY A 158 -6.95 -7.63 -0.18
C GLY A 158 -8.26 -8.30 -0.51
N LYS A 159 -8.56 -9.39 0.21
CA LYS A 159 -9.79 -10.20 0.02
C LYS A 159 -10.56 -10.37 1.31
N VAL A 160 -11.83 -10.62 1.17
CA VAL A 160 -12.73 -10.99 2.27
C VAL A 160 -12.34 -12.36 2.81
N LYS A 161 -11.92 -12.41 4.07
CA LYS A 161 -11.55 -13.64 4.77
C LYS A 161 -12.71 -14.24 5.55
N LYS A 162 -13.50 -13.39 6.19
CA LYS A 162 -14.65 -13.79 7.00
C LYS A 162 -15.69 -12.68 7.01
N VAL A 163 -16.96 -13.05 7.01
CA VAL A 163 -18.08 -12.13 7.17
C VAL A 163 -18.81 -12.48 8.45
N SER A 164 -19.10 -11.50 9.30
CA SER A 164 -19.91 -11.60 10.50
C SER A 164 -20.80 -10.37 10.64
N LEU A 165 -21.77 -10.39 11.53
CA LEU A 165 -22.56 -9.23 11.91
C LEU A 165 -21.95 -8.59 13.16
N ASN A 166 -22.19 -7.28 13.33
CA ASN A 166 -21.91 -6.59 14.59
C ASN A 166 -22.93 -6.99 15.67
N ASP A 167 -22.75 -6.54 16.90
CA ASP A 167 -23.61 -6.89 18.04
C ASP A 167 -25.08 -6.44 17.85
N THR A 168 -25.34 -5.46 17.01
CA THR A 168 -26.69 -4.96 16.70
C THR A 168 -27.32 -5.66 15.48
N GLU A 169 -26.58 -6.54 14.80
CA GLU A 169 -26.98 -7.24 13.57
C GLU A 169 -27.37 -6.32 12.39
N ILE A 170 -27.06 -5.03 12.47
CA ILE A 170 -27.37 -4.03 11.45
C ILE A 170 -26.27 -3.92 10.41
N GLU A 171 -25.01 -4.11 10.82
CA GLU A 171 -23.85 -3.97 9.97
C GLU A 171 -23.03 -5.24 9.90
N LYS A 172 -22.38 -5.45 8.76
CA LYS A 172 -21.36 -6.47 8.59
C LYS A 172 -20.02 -6.00 9.15
N VAL A 173 -19.32 -6.93 9.79
CA VAL A 173 -17.89 -6.83 10.13
C VAL A 173 -17.16 -7.85 9.28
N ILE A 174 -16.27 -7.38 8.43
CA ILE A 174 -15.58 -8.18 7.42
C ILE A 174 -14.11 -8.25 7.77
N GLU A 175 -13.62 -9.43 8.14
CA GLU A 175 -12.19 -9.67 8.34
C GLU A 175 -11.50 -9.72 6.98
N VAL A 176 -10.39 -9.00 6.85
CA VAL A 176 -9.62 -8.84 5.61
C VAL A 176 -8.37 -9.69 5.64
N ASP A 177 -8.11 -10.39 4.54
CA ASP A 177 -6.83 -11.03 4.25
C ASP A 177 -6.05 -10.17 3.26
N ILE A 178 -4.84 -9.78 3.64
CA ILE A 178 -3.94 -8.99 2.80
C ILE A 178 -2.80 -9.88 2.29
N GLU A 179 -2.49 -9.75 1.00
CA GLU A 179 -1.40 -10.51 0.38
C GLU A 179 -0.02 -9.90 0.71
N ASN A 180 0.00 -8.66 1.21
CA ASN A 180 1.22 -7.97 1.60
C ASN A 180 1.82 -8.56 2.88
N ARG A 181 3.07 -9.00 2.78
CA ARG A 181 3.89 -9.30 3.96
C ARG A 181 4.53 -8.01 4.46
N LEU A 182 3.76 -7.27 5.26
CA LEU A 182 4.19 -5.94 5.75
C LEU A 182 5.47 -5.98 6.59
N ASP A 183 5.85 -7.14 7.09
CA ASP A 183 7.06 -7.38 7.91
C ASP A 183 8.35 -7.46 7.09
N THR A 184 8.29 -7.79 5.81
CA THR A 184 9.45 -8.07 4.96
C THR A 184 9.59 -7.13 3.76
N LEU A 185 9.03 -5.91 3.84
CA LEU A 185 9.08 -4.93 2.75
C LEU A 185 10.48 -4.34 2.57
N ASP A 186 11.04 -4.45 1.37
CA ASP A 186 12.31 -3.85 0.98
C ASP A 186 12.11 -2.65 0.05
N TYR A 187 11.21 -2.77 -0.93
CA TYR A 187 10.89 -1.76 -1.93
C TYR A 187 9.41 -1.46 -1.93
N LEU A 188 9.09 -0.20 -2.20
CA LEU A 188 7.74 0.32 -2.23
C LEU A 188 7.58 1.25 -3.43
N PHE A 189 6.37 1.31 -3.94
CA PHE A 189 5.94 2.21 -4.98
C PHE A 189 5.09 3.31 -4.35
N ILE A 190 5.43 4.56 -4.60
CA ILE A 190 4.69 5.73 -4.14
C ILE A 190 3.90 6.25 -5.33
N TRP A 191 2.59 6.15 -5.26
CA TRP A 191 1.71 6.75 -6.25
C TRP A 191 1.39 8.17 -5.80
N ARG A 192 1.91 9.14 -6.54
CA ARG A 192 1.64 10.55 -6.28
C ARG A 192 0.21 10.90 -6.64
N ILE A 193 -0.49 11.49 -5.68
CA ILE A 193 -1.84 11.98 -5.87
C ILE A 193 -1.73 13.47 -6.17
N ASN A 194 -2.23 13.91 -7.33
CA ASN A 194 -2.32 15.34 -7.61
C ASN A 194 -3.36 15.92 -6.66
N HIS A 195 -2.90 16.66 -5.67
CA HIS A 195 -3.75 17.49 -4.83
C HIS A 195 -3.91 18.85 -5.53
N ASP A 196 -4.95 18.96 -6.39
CA ASP A 196 -5.40 20.26 -6.92
C ASP A 196 -6.05 21.10 -5.83
#